data_a603d7431a5df030d655742bab4c255f
#
_entry.id   a603d7431a5df030d655742bab4c255f
#
_cell.length_a   1.000
_cell.length_b   1.000
_cell.length_c   1.000
_cell.angle_alpha   90.00
_cell.angle_beta   90.00
_cell.angle_gamma   90.00
#
_symmetry.space_group_name_H-M   'P 1'
#
loop_
_entity.id
_entity.type
_entity.pdbx_description
1 polymer ?
#
loop_
_entity_poly.entity_id
_entity_poly.type
_entity_poly.pdbx_seq_one_letter_code
_entity_poly.pdbx_strand_id
1 'polypeptide(L)'
;MTGRRTLSVEVEAVAIEDGEIPPPRVGSVIAFPLRFVELPAVGDGVVTVRALLEASTRPPIWQYTGEDTPRQWEWSGLLRGDGWTASWRGFRPLTGRVELTGRFYGVMGYDTGGRVRGRVTRVRIVSERFRRRPGTVGSWHMVSGYRQLRDVDAAPRFFDRDGLFEHDGDEADSEVGALIDLDLDDVPDLPARPSIVAGDISAAGGVLWVVDSSLPLTVSVDADHTVHEYVLPGAVGISRRIWATPGGCWIAGGDGLFRVDAGETPRHVDDIPVLAGAALGDTLLSCRAEGGWTLHGPGGHRIEVNAPDGYVASVAVDADGFVVAVRGGDSTFRLVRVHPEGALTVGPVLPHTRRQQHRMFLGGTPLRLFLGEHAAPVHEDLTLGEPRTLPKGLMSAGQVGPFVWFTDHPPDGTGRSGWWPLPGPVTYDRARQFWLFTLLDGQSLEPVTSTPIFATRPPVTIDEHGTVWVIADGIRPIPDTTMQWPNELDIAALLDVARNHTTDSAE
;
A
#
# COMPACT_ATOMS: atom_id res chain seq x y z
N MET A 1 0.88 -12.30 43.52
CA MET A 1 1.44 -12.55 42.16
C MET A 1 0.29 -12.37 41.19
N THR A 2 0.21 -11.26 40.48
CA THR A 2 -0.73 -11.06 39.40
C THR A 2 -0.28 -11.98 38.27
N GLY A 3 -1.16 -12.87 37.82
CA GLY A 3 -0.89 -13.78 36.70
C GLY A 3 -0.55 -12.96 35.44
N ARG A 4 0.33 -13.49 34.60
CA ARG A 4 0.71 -12.89 33.31
C ARG A 4 -0.54 -12.72 32.44
N ARG A 5 -0.75 -11.52 31.88
CA ARG A 5 -1.91 -11.24 31.02
C ARG A 5 -1.63 -11.77 29.62
N THR A 6 -2.42 -12.76 29.22
CA THR A 6 -2.34 -13.35 27.89
C THR A 6 -3.65 -13.22 27.16
N LEU A 7 -3.61 -13.08 25.83
CA LEU A 7 -4.80 -13.00 24.98
C LEU A 7 -4.63 -13.89 23.76
N SER A 8 -5.59 -14.80 23.54
CA SER A 8 -5.64 -15.61 22.31
C SER A 8 -6.52 -14.92 21.28
N VAL A 9 -5.98 -14.68 20.08
CA VAL A 9 -6.65 -13.92 19.02
C VAL A 9 -6.55 -14.69 17.72
N GLU A 10 -7.67 -14.83 17.02
CA GLU A 10 -7.69 -15.33 15.65
C GLU A 10 -7.54 -14.16 14.67
N VAL A 11 -6.50 -14.20 13.84
CA VAL A 11 -6.25 -13.19 12.80
C VAL A 11 -6.72 -13.76 11.47
N GLU A 12 -7.70 -13.09 10.87
CA GLU A 12 -8.25 -13.50 9.58
C GLU A 12 -7.18 -13.42 8.47
N ALA A 13 -7.14 -14.42 7.59
CA ALA A 13 -6.18 -14.46 6.47
C ALA A 13 -6.20 -13.15 5.66
N VAL A 14 -7.40 -12.64 5.34
CA VAL A 14 -7.57 -11.42 4.56
C VAL A 14 -6.91 -10.20 5.21
N ALA A 15 -6.94 -10.08 6.54
CA ALA A 15 -6.30 -8.97 7.23
C ALA A 15 -4.76 -8.99 7.13
N ILE A 16 -4.17 -10.19 7.02
CA ILE A 16 -2.74 -10.37 6.80
C ILE A 16 -2.40 -10.15 5.32
N GLU A 17 -3.17 -10.74 4.41
CA GLU A 17 -2.96 -10.69 2.97
C GLU A 17 -3.06 -9.25 2.43
N ASP A 18 -4.02 -8.47 2.92
CA ASP A 18 -4.22 -7.06 2.55
C ASP A 18 -3.22 -6.10 3.25
N GLY A 19 -2.43 -6.59 4.21
CA GLY A 19 -1.40 -5.80 4.89
C GLY A 19 -1.88 -4.94 6.05
N GLU A 20 -3.11 -5.07 6.48
CA GLU A 20 -3.65 -4.39 7.67
C GLU A 20 -3.00 -4.91 8.96
N ILE A 21 -2.68 -6.19 8.99
CA ILE A 21 -1.96 -6.85 10.09
C ILE A 21 -0.69 -7.47 9.51
N PRO A 22 0.50 -7.13 10.03
CA PRO A 22 1.73 -7.79 9.59
C PRO A 22 1.67 -9.29 9.94
N PRO A 23 2.27 -10.18 9.11
CA PRO A 23 2.33 -11.59 9.41
C PRO A 23 2.88 -11.85 10.82
N PRO A 24 2.09 -12.42 11.76
CA PRO A 24 2.52 -12.66 13.12
C PRO A 24 3.72 -13.61 13.16
N ARG A 25 4.74 -13.26 13.94
CA ARG A 25 5.95 -14.05 14.17
C ARG A 25 6.20 -14.19 15.67
N VAL A 26 6.54 -15.38 16.13
CA VAL A 26 6.92 -15.61 17.55
C VAL A 26 8.05 -14.68 17.96
N GLY A 27 7.87 -13.99 19.09
CA GLY A 27 8.80 -12.99 19.64
C GLY A 27 8.57 -11.56 19.15
N SER A 28 7.86 -11.33 18.02
CA SER A 28 7.55 -9.98 17.55
C SER A 28 6.48 -9.30 18.41
N VAL A 29 6.55 -7.97 18.51
CA VAL A 29 5.47 -7.16 19.09
C VAL A 29 4.61 -6.64 17.95
N ILE A 30 3.30 -6.88 18.04
CA ILE A 30 2.33 -6.45 17.03
C ILE A 30 1.21 -5.66 17.68
N ALA A 31 0.59 -4.76 16.90
CA ALA A 31 -0.58 -4.00 17.31
C ALA A 31 -1.57 -3.95 16.15
N PHE A 32 -2.85 -4.22 16.44
CA PHE A 32 -3.87 -4.27 15.40
C PHE A 32 -5.29 -4.05 15.95
N PRO A 33 -6.27 -3.77 15.08
CA PRO A 33 -7.68 -3.66 15.45
C PRO A 33 -8.24 -4.98 15.96
N LEU A 34 -9.01 -4.93 17.06
CA LEU A 34 -9.56 -6.09 17.74
C LEU A 34 -11.08 -6.07 17.79
N ARG A 35 -11.69 -7.20 17.45
CA ARG A 35 -13.14 -7.46 17.58
C ARG A 35 -13.37 -8.66 18.48
N PHE A 36 -14.42 -8.61 19.30
CA PHE A 36 -14.92 -9.73 20.07
C PHE A 36 -16.26 -10.20 19.51
N VAL A 37 -16.36 -11.52 19.27
CA VAL A 37 -17.59 -12.16 18.79
C VAL A 37 -18.05 -13.16 19.84
N GLU A 38 -19.31 -13.05 20.29
CA GLU A 38 -19.90 -14.02 21.21
C GLU A 38 -20.06 -15.37 20.51
N LEU A 39 -19.60 -16.42 21.16
CA LEU A 39 -19.66 -17.81 20.68
C LEU A 39 -20.01 -18.75 21.83
N PRO A 40 -20.56 -19.95 21.52
CA PRO A 40 -20.69 -21.01 22.54
C PRO A 40 -19.35 -21.33 23.20
N ALA A 41 -19.37 -21.71 24.45
CA ALA A 41 -18.18 -22.00 25.29
C ALA A 41 -17.45 -23.28 24.84
N VAL A 42 -17.30 -23.50 23.54
CA VAL A 42 -16.67 -24.69 22.95
C VAL A 42 -15.76 -24.29 21.79
N GLY A 43 -14.57 -24.85 21.78
CA GLY A 43 -13.59 -24.69 20.68
C GLY A 43 -12.35 -23.90 21.06
N ASP A 44 -11.31 -24.04 20.21
CA ASP A 44 -10.01 -23.39 20.40
C ASP A 44 -10.13 -21.89 20.31
N GLY A 45 -9.44 -21.18 21.21
CA GLY A 45 -9.43 -19.71 21.25
C GLY A 45 -10.71 -19.08 21.79
N VAL A 46 -11.71 -19.87 22.23
CA VAL A 46 -12.89 -19.35 22.93
C VAL A 46 -12.54 -19.07 24.39
N VAL A 47 -12.84 -17.86 24.84
CA VAL A 47 -12.54 -17.39 26.21
C VAL A 47 -13.75 -16.73 26.84
N THR A 48 -13.83 -16.76 28.15
CA THR A 48 -14.80 -15.95 28.91
C THR A 48 -14.07 -14.74 29.48
N VAL A 49 -14.55 -13.57 29.15
CA VAL A 49 -13.95 -12.30 29.55
C VAL A 49 -14.88 -11.48 30.44
N ARG A 50 -14.28 -10.78 31.40
CA ARG A 50 -14.96 -9.75 32.20
C ARG A 50 -14.44 -8.39 31.76
N ALA A 51 -15.34 -7.56 31.26
CA ALA A 51 -15.00 -6.29 30.66
C ALA A 51 -16.04 -5.21 30.97
N LEU A 52 -15.66 -3.95 30.71
CA LEU A 52 -16.61 -2.84 30.68
C LEU A 52 -17.07 -2.66 29.24
N LEU A 53 -18.37 -2.77 28.99
CA LEU A 53 -18.97 -2.48 27.69
C LEU A 53 -19.49 -1.04 27.65
N GLU A 54 -18.89 -0.23 26.81
CA GLU A 54 -19.38 1.11 26.47
C GLU A 54 -20.25 1.00 25.23
N ALA A 55 -21.50 1.41 25.33
CA ALA A 55 -22.41 1.41 24.19
C ALA A 55 -21.94 2.40 23.12
N SER A 56 -22.08 2.02 21.85
CA SER A 56 -21.84 2.91 20.73
C SER A 56 -22.82 4.07 20.74
N THR A 57 -22.39 5.26 20.29
CA THR A 57 -23.26 6.38 19.99
C THR A 57 -24.06 6.18 18.69
N ARG A 58 -23.73 5.17 17.89
CA ARG A 58 -24.48 4.80 16.69
C ARG A 58 -25.77 4.07 17.10
N PRO A 59 -26.91 4.35 16.44
CA PRO A 59 -28.13 3.61 16.68
C PRO A 59 -27.94 2.12 16.29
N PRO A 60 -28.72 1.21 16.89
CA PRO A 60 -28.71 -0.19 16.48
C PRO A 60 -29.16 -0.32 15.02
N ILE A 61 -28.64 -1.34 14.34
CA ILE A 61 -28.90 -1.62 12.92
C ILE A 61 -29.88 -2.80 12.83
N TRP A 62 -30.85 -2.71 11.91
CA TRP A 62 -31.77 -3.79 11.63
C TRP A 62 -31.13 -4.77 10.63
N GLN A 63 -30.52 -5.84 11.16
CA GLN A 63 -29.78 -6.81 10.38
C GLN A 63 -30.65 -7.94 9.86
N TYR A 64 -30.36 -8.37 8.63
CA TYR A 64 -30.85 -9.60 8.05
C TYR A 64 -29.78 -10.69 8.21
N THR A 65 -30.09 -11.73 9.00
CA THR A 65 -29.10 -12.73 9.41
C THR A 65 -29.16 -14.02 8.57
N GLY A 66 -29.93 -14.06 7.49
CA GLY A 66 -30.06 -15.20 6.57
C GLY A 66 -31.52 -15.54 6.21
N GLU A 67 -31.74 -16.42 5.26
CA GLU A 67 -33.09 -16.78 4.77
C GLU A 67 -33.96 -17.40 5.88
N ASP A 68 -33.37 -18.18 6.77
CA ASP A 68 -34.08 -18.89 7.85
C ASP A 68 -34.00 -18.19 9.22
N THR A 69 -33.40 -17.01 9.32
CA THR A 69 -33.23 -16.32 10.59
C THR A 69 -33.99 -15.01 10.57
N PRO A 70 -34.91 -14.76 11.55
CA PRO A 70 -35.66 -13.51 11.56
C PRO A 70 -34.73 -12.33 11.72
N ARG A 71 -35.07 -11.21 11.07
CA ARG A 71 -34.36 -9.93 11.27
C ARG A 71 -34.38 -9.56 12.76
N GLN A 72 -33.23 -9.06 13.22
CA GLN A 72 -33.10 -8.59 14.60
C GLN A 72 -32.23 -7.34 14.67
N TRP A 73 -32.38 -6.62 15.77
CA TRP A 73 -31.53 -5.46 16.04
C TRP A 73 -30.15 -5.90 16.43
N GLU A 74 -29.14 -5.34 15.75
CA GLU A 74 -27.73 -5.49 16.09
C GLU A 74 -27.26 -4.24 16.84
N TRP A 75 -26.75 -4.44 18.03
CA TRP A 75 -26.18 -3.42 18.88
C TRP A 75 -24.66 -3.44 18.75
N SER A 76 -24.02 -2.28 18.88
CA SER A 76 -22.56 -2.17 18.86
C SER A 76 -22.05 -1.45 20.10
N GLY A 77 -20.79 -1.74 20.45
CA GLY A 77 -20.12 -1.12 21.58
C GLY A 77 -18.63 -1.41 21.59
N LEU A 78 -17.94 -0.83 22.57
CA LEU A 78 -16.52 -1.03 22.82
C LEU A 78 -16.34 -1.76 24.15
N LEU A 79 -15.79 -2.97 24.11
CA LEU A 79 -15.34 -3.71 25.30
C LEU A 79 -13.98 -3.19 25.74
N ARG A 80 -13.84 -2.88 27.02
CA ARG A 80 -12.58 -2.53 27.66
C ARG A 80 -12.20 -3.60 28.69
N GLY A 81 -11.14 -4.30 28.40
CA GLY A 81 -10.51 -5.25 29.31
C GLY A 81 -9.16 -4.75 29.83
N ASP A 82 -8.45 -5.60 30.52
CA ASP A 82 -7.12 -5.28 31.07
C ASP A 82 -6.05 -5.44 29.98
N GLY A 83 -5.58 -4.31 29.44
CA GLY A 83 -4.56 -4.25 28.40
C GLY A 83 -5.08 -4.38 26.96
N TRP A 84 -6.39 -4.41 26.75
CA TRP A 84 -7.00 -4.45 25.42
C TRP A 84 -8.33 -3.71 25.35
N THR A 85 -8.70 -3.29 24.15
CA THR A 85 -10.06 -2.89 23.80
C THR A 85 -10.53 -3.66 22.58
N ALA A 86 -11.81 -4.02 22.50
CA ALA A 86 -12.37 -4.75 21.36
C ALA A 86 -13.70 -4.17 20.93
N SER A 87 -13.93 -4.02 19.63
CA SER A 87 -15.26 -3.76 19.12
C SER A 87 -16.14 -4.99 19.38
N TRP A 88 -17.40 -4.73 19.77
CA TRP A 88 -18.40 -5.76 20.02
C TRP A 88 -19.66 -5.46 19.21
N ARG A 89 -20.29 -6.51 18.72
CA ARG A 89 -21.63 -6.49 18.15
C ARG A 89 -22.42 -7.67 18.71
N GLY A 90 -23.69 -7.43 18.98
CA GLY A 90 -24.59 -8.45 19.51
C GLY A 90 -26.05 -8.10 19.31
N PHE A 91 -26.91 -9.11 19.48
CA PHE A 91 -28.36 -8.99 19.25
C PHE A 91 -29.16 -8.66 20.51
N ARG A 92 -28.51 -8.14 21.53
CA ARG A 92 -29.12 -7.70 22.78
C ARG A 92 -28.49 -6.40 23.26
N PRO A 93 -29.28 -5.48 23.85
CA PRO A 93 -28.74 -4.24 24.39
C PRO A 93 -27.97 -4.55 25.68
N LEU A 94 -26.64 -4.37 25.65
CA LEU A 94 -25.76 -4.53 26.80
C LEU A 94 -24.96 -3.26 27.04
N THR A 95 -24.66 -2.97 28.30
CA THR A 95 -23.77 -1.87 28.72
C THR A 95 -23.28 -2.12 30.15
N GLY A 96 -22.20 -1.44 30.54
CA GLY A 96 -21.61 -1.58 31.86
C GLY A 96 -20.72 -2.82 32.01
N ARG A 97 -20.62 -3.36 33.22
CA ARG A 97 -19.80 -4.57 33.47
C ARG A 97 -20.51 -5.79 32.92
N VAL A 98 -19.84 -6.52 32.06
CA VAL A 98 -20.34 -7.73 31.40
C VAL A 98 -19.38 -8.89 31.58
N GLU A 99 -19.94 -10.12 31.55
CA GLU A 99 -19.19 -11.35 31.39
C GLU A 99 -19.66 -12.00 30.09
N LEU A 100 -18.77 -12.12 29.11
CA LEU A 100 -19.10 -12.62 27.78
C LEU A 100 -18.17 -13.77 27.43
N THR A 101 -18.72 -14.77 26.75
CA THR A 101 -17.96 -15.91 26.20
C THR A 101 -17.91 -15.79 24.70
N GLY A 102 -16.73 -15.94 24.13
CA GLY A 102 -16.53 -15.77 22.69
C GLY A 102 -15.07 -15.81 22.31
N ARG A 103 -14.77 -15.26 21.15
CA ARG A 103 -13.42 -15.24 20.57
C ARG A 103 -13.04 -13.83 20.14
N PHE A 104 -11.76 -13.53 20.28
CA PHE A 104 -11.17 -12.33 19.72
C PHE A 104 -10.71 -12.56 18.28
N TYR A 105 -10.98 -11.57 17.43
CA TYR A 105 -10.54 -11.54 16.04
C TYR A 105 -9.70 -10.29 15.79
N GLY A 106 -8.53 -10.50 15.16
CA GLY A 106 -7.79 -9.43 14.50
C GLY A 106 -8.42 -9.17 13.14
N VAL A 107 -8.93 -7.97 12.94
CA VAL A 107 -9.77 -7.62 11.79
C VAL A 107 -9.23 -6.41 11.05
N MET A 108 -9.72 -6.19 9.82
CA MET A 108 -9.45 -4.99 9.05
C MET A 108 -10.01 -3.74 9.75
N GLY A 109 -9.24 -2.66 9.74
CA GLY A 109 -9.41 -1.49 10.60
C GLY A 109 -10.54 -0.52 10.28
N TYR A 110 -11.42 -0.83 9.35
CA TYR A 110 -12.37 0.14 8.77
C TYR A 110 -13.34 0.82 9.75
N ASP A 111 -13.49 0.38 10.97
CA ASP A 111 -14.47 1.03 11.88
C ASP A 111 -14.35 0.64 13.35
N THR A 112 -13.21 0.26 13.84
CA THR A 112 -13.11 -0.27 15.19
C THR A 112 -12.27 0.60 16.10
N GLY A 113 -12.87 1.10 17.20
CA GLY A 113 -12.13 1.66 18.33
C GLY A 113 -11.38 0.61 19.16
N GLY A 114 -11.56 -0.69 18.83
CA GLY A 114 -10.91 -1.80 19.50
C GLY A 114 -9.46 -1.95 19.05
N ARG A 115 -8.52 -2.13 20.01
CA ARG A 115 -7.10 -2.34 19.72
C ARG A 115 -6.45 -3.23 20.78
N VAL A 116 -5.46 -3.98 20.31
CA VAL A 116 -4.56 -4.74 21.18
C VAL A 116 -3.12 -4.50 20.74
N ARG A 117 -2.19 -4.54 21.68
CA ARG A 117 -0.75 -4.57 21.46
C ARG A 117 -0.16 -5.62 22.38
N GLY A 118 0.62 -6.55 21.82
CA GLY A 118 1.19 -7.65 22.59
C GLY A 118 2.40 -8.27 21.89
N ARG A 119 3.20 -9.02 22.65
CA ARG A 119 4.24 -9.87 22.10
C ARG A 119 3.65 -11.20 21.72
N VAL A 120 3.86 -11.63 20.50
CA VAL A 120 3.44 -12.94 20.00
C VAL A 120 4.25 -14.04 20.68
N THR A 121 3.60 -14.91 21.42
CA THR A 121 4.24 -16.04 22.11
C THR A 121 4.02 -17.37 21.40
N ARG A 122 2.98 -17.46 20.56
CA ARG A 122 2.65 -18.64 19.76
C ARG A 122 1.89 -18.25 18.51
N VAL A 123 2.14 -18.97 17.42
CA VAL A 123 1.40 -18.83 16.13
C VAL A 123 0.94 -20.22 15.70
N ARG A 124 -0.33 -20.35 15.35
CA ARG A 124 -0.93 -21.59 14.83
C ARG A 124 -1.73 -21.26 13.58
N ILE A 125 -1.42 -21.88 12.47
CA ILE A 125 -2.23 -21.77 11.25
C ILE A 125 -3.54 -22.49 11.48
N VAL A 126 -4.63 -21.84 11.10
CA VAL A 126 -6.00 -22.37 11.19
C VAL A 126 -6.40 -22.87 9.82
N SER A 127 -6.69 -24.18 9.72
CA SER A 127 -7.27 -24.79 8.52
C SER A 127 -8.68 -25.25 8.83
N GLU A 128 -9.59 -24.99 7.90
CA GLU A 128 -10.99 -25.40 7.97
C GLU A 128 -11.35 -26.22 6.75
N ARG A 129 -12.33 -27.13 6.90
CA ARG A 129 -12.85 -27.93 5.80
C ARG A 129 -14.01 -27.23 5.12
N PHE A 130 -13.99 -27.26 3.82
CA PHE A 130 -15.03 -26.71 2.95
C PHE A 130 -15.63 -27.84 2.12
N ARG A 131 -16.94 -27.74 1.87
CA ARG A 131 -17.65 -28.67 1.01
C ARG A 131 -18.31 -27.90 -0.13
N ARG A 132 -18.22 -28.46 -1.34
CA ARG A 132 -18.85 -27.86 -2.53
C ARG A 132 -20.38 -27.98 -2.41
N ARG A 133 -21.07 -26.89 -2.72
CA ARG A 133 -22.53 -26.90 -2.73
C ARG A 133 -23.02 -27.64 -3.99
N PRO A 134 -23.87 -28.70 -3.85
CA PRO A 134 -24.38 -29.45 -4.99
C PRO A 134 -25.07 -28.55 -6.00
N GLY A 135 -24.76 -28.72 -7.28
CA GLY A 135 -25.40 -27.98 -8.39
C GLY A 135 -24.89 -26.54 -8.59
N THR A 136 -23.86 -26.09 -7.88
CA THR A 136 -23.24 -24.77 -8.08
C THR A 136 -21.76 -24.91 -8.43
N VAL A 137 -21.32 -24.17 -9.45
CA VAL A 137 -19.89 -24.09 -9.80
C VAL A 137 -19.21 -23.08 -8.91
N GLY A 138 -18.13 -23.50 -8.21
CA GLY A 138 -17.29 -22.59 -7.43
C GLY A 138 -17.88 -22.11 -6.08
N SER A 139 -19.01 -22.64 -5.62
CA SER A 139 -19.60 -22.29 -4.34
C SER A 139 -19.20 -23.31 -3.26
N TRP A 140 -18.34 -22.89 -2.34
CA TRP A 140 -17.88 -23.66 -1.19
C TRP A 140 -18.54 -23.14 0.09
N HIS A 141 -18.88 -24.03 1.02
CA HIS A 141 -19.32 -23.67 2.37
C HIS A 141 -18.51 -24.44 3.41
N MET A 142 -18.23 -23.76 4.49
CA MET A 142 -17.47 -24.30 5.62
C MET A 142 -18.23 -25.47 6.28
N VAL A 143 -17.54 -26.56 6.56
CA VAL A 143 -18.07 -27.69 7.31
C VAL A 143 -17.89 -27.42 8.80
N SER A 144 -19.02 -27.22 9.50
CA SER A 144 -18.99 -26.92 10.94
C SER A 144 -18.30 -28.02 11.75
N GLY A 145 -17.49 -27.62 12.71
CA GLY A 145 -16.83 -28.50 13.67
C GLY A 145 -15.52 -29.14 13.18
N TYR A 146 -15.11 -28.90 11.94
CA TYR A 146 -13.80 -29.33 11.45
C TYR A 146 -12.84 -28.17 11.45
N ARG A 147 -11.84 -28.24 12.32
CA ARG A 147 -10.80 -27.21 12.47
C ARG A 147 -9.50 -27.90 12.87
N GLN A 148 -8.43 -27.56 12.18
CA GLN A 148 -7.09 -28.03 12.50
C GLN A 148 -6.19 -26.84 12.82
N LEU A 149 -5.27 -27.04 13.77
CA LEU A 149 -4.28 -26.05 14.18
C LEU A 149 -2.89 -26.64 13.98
N ARG A 150 -2.03 -25.89 13.28
CA ARG A 150 -0.64 -26.27 13.03
C ARG A 150 0.30 -25.21 13.58
N ASP A 151 1.14 -25.57 14.54
CA ASP A 151 2.14 -24.64 15.11
C ASP A 151 3.18 -24.26 14.06
N VAL A 152 3.53 -22.97 14.04
CA VAL A 152 4.56 -22.37 13.16
C VAL A 152 5.29 -21.25 13.89
N ASP A 153 6.49 -20.91 13.45
CA ASP A 153 7.24 -19.77 14.00
C ASP A 153 6.71 -18.41 13.49
N ALA A 154 6.12 -18.41 12.29
CA ALA A 154 5.52 -17.23 11.69
C ALA A 154 4.35 -17.61 10.78
N ALA A 155 3.31 -16.78 10.74
CA ALA A 155 2.28 -16.90 9.73
C ALA A 155 2.82 -16.52 8.34
N PRO A 156 2.33 -17.16 7.26
CA PRO A 156 2.64 -16.72 5.90
C PRO A 156 1.98 -15.38 5.58
N ARG A 157 2.50 -14.68 4.57
CA ARG A 157 1.81 -13.49 4.03
C ARG A 157 0.54 -13.87 3.29
N PHE A 158 0.56 -14.99 2.57
CA PHE A 158 -0.57 -15.55 1.83
C PHE A 158 -0.81 -16.98 2.29
N PHE A 159 -2.07 -17.30 2.53
CA PHE A 159 -2.50 -18.59 3.06
C PHE A 159 -2.81 -19.58 1.93
N ASP A 160 -2.57 -20.86 2.18
CA ASP A 160 -2.84 -21.90 1.21
C ASP A 160 -4.36 -22.12 1.04
N ARG A 161 -4.84 -21.79 -0.16
CA ARG A 161 -6.23 -21.97 -0.59
C ARG A 161 -6.35 -22.81 -1.86
N ASP A 162 -5.25 -23.39 -2.33
CA ASP A 162 -5.20 -24.16 -3.59
C ASP A 162 -6.21 -25.29 -3.60
N GLY A 163 -6.45 -25.92 -2.44
CA GLY A 163 -7.49 -26.94 -2.28
C GLY A 163 -8.91 -26.51 -2.69
N LEU A 164 -9.23 -25.20 -2.61
CA LEU A 164 -10.54 -24.68 -3.03
C LEU A 164 -10.64 -24.42 -4.54
N PHE A 165 -9.53 -24.19 -5.21
CA PHE A 165 -9.49 -23.77 -6.62
C PHE A 165 -9.13 -24.92 -7.58
N GLU A 166 -8.25 -25.82 -7.17
CA GLU A 166 -7.69 -26.87 -8.01
C GLU A 166 -8.28 -28.27 -7.74
N HIS A 167 -9.17 -28.41 -6.75
CA HIS A 167 -9.67 -29.71 -6.33
C HIS A 167 -10.91 -30.15 -7.09
N ASP A 168 -10.84 -31.31 -7.73
CA ASP A 168 -11.99 -31.95 -8.41
C ASP A 168 -12.97 -32.62 -7.45
N GLY A 169 -12.63 -32.72 -6.18
CA GLY A 169 -13.45 -33.36 -5.12
C GLY A 169 -14.54 -32.43 -4.55
N ASP A 170 -15.42 -33.03 -3.77
CA ASP A 170 -16.51 -32.33 -3.09
C ASP A 170 -16.12 -31.69 -1.75
N GLU A 171 -14.95 -32.02 -1.20
CA GLU A 171 -14.41 -31.46 0.05
C GLU A 171 -12.95 -31.06 -0.14
N ALA A 172 -12.56 -29.92 0.46
CA ALA A 172 -11.19 -29.43 0.49
C ALA A 172 -10.89 -28.74 1.82
N ASP A 173 -9.66 -28.86 2.28
CA ASP A 173 -9.16 -28.11 3.43
C ASP A 173 -8.50 -26.82 2.93
N SER A 174 -8.68 -25.71 3.66
CA SER A 174 -8.13 -24.41 3.31
C SER A 174 -7.65 -23.68 4.56
N GLU A 175 -6.51 -23.02 4.46
CA GLU A 175 -6.02 -22.14 5.51
C GLU A 175 -6.83 -20.84 5.53
N VAL A 176 -7.41 -20.50 6.69
CA VAL A 176 -8.33 -19.35 6.84
C VAL A 176 -7.75 -18.21 7.68
N GLY A 177 -6.60 -18.44 8.31
CA GLY A 177 -5.93 -17.45 9.14
C GLY A 177 -4.96 -18.03 10.15
N ALA A 178 -4.65 -17.27 11.18
CA ALA A 178 -3.76 -17.67 12.26
C ALA A 178 -4.39 -17.43 13.63
N LEU A 179 -4.30 -18.42 14.53
CA LEU A 179 -4.59 -18.26 15.95
C LEU A 179 -3.30 -17.97 16.71
N ILE A 180 -3.20 -16.78 17.29
CA ILE A 180 -2.00 -16.32 17.99
C ILE A 180 -2.27 -16.13 19.47
N ASP A 181 -1.24 -16.37 20.28
CA ASP A 181 -1.27 -16.04 21.70
C ASP A 181 -0.35 -14.85 21.96
N LEU A 182 -0.92 -13.81 22.59
CA LEU A 182 -0.24 -12.56 22.90
C LEU A 182 0.05 -12.47 24.39
N ASP A 183 1.25 -12.04 24.73
CA ASP A 183 1.61 -11.55 26.05
C ASP A 183 1.44 -10.03 26.07
N LEU A 184 0.59 -9.54 26.97
CA LEU A 184 0.27 -8.13 27.09
C LEU A 184 1.17 -7.40 28.09
N ASP A 185 1.98 -8.12 28.87
CA ASP A 185 2.88 -7.56 29.88
C ASP A 185 4.31 -7.39 29.34
N ASP A 186 4.72 -8.25 28.40
CA ASP A 186 6.05 -8.19 27.77
C ASP A 186 5.99 -7.37 26.46
N VAL A 187 5.71 -6.09 26.59
CA VAL A 187 5.72 -5.16 25.46
C VAL A 187 6.58 -3.94 25.81
N PRO A 188 7.47 -3.49 24.89
CA PRO A 188 8.25 -2.30 25.11
C PRO A 188 7.32 -1.09 25.22
N ASP A 189 7.80 -0.02 25.84
CA ASP A 189 7.08 1.25 25.84
C ASP A 189 6.77 1.71 24.43
N LEU A 190 5.69 2.47 24.27
CA LEU A 190 5.40 3.09 22.98
C LEU A 190 6.50 4.11 22.67
N PRO A 191 7.00 4.14 21.43
CA PRO A 191 7.97 5.16 21.05
C PRO A 191 7.34 6.55 21.24
N ALA A 192 8.16 7.52 21.62
CA ALA A 192 7.73 8.91 21.83
C ALA A 192 7.11 9.53 20.57
N ARG A 193 7.44 8.98 19.40
CA ARG A 193 6.90 9.35 18.10
C ARG A 193 6.52 8.11 17.32
N PRO A 194 5.49 8.17 16.44
CA PRO A 194 5.14 7.05 15.58
C PRO A 194 6.28 6.71 14.63
N SER A 195 6.42 5.43 14.30
CA SER A 195 7.32 4.99 13.23
C SER A 195 6.79 5.46 11.88
N ILE A 196 7.68 5.81 10.97
CA ILE A 196 7.31 6.12 9.59
C ILE A 196 6.93 4.84 8.84
N VAL A 197 5.81 4.89 8.14
CA VAL A 197 5.39 3.85 7.17
C VAL A 197 5.49 4.48 5.79
N ALA A 198 6.47 4.05 4.99
CA ALA A 198 6.70 4.65 3.69
C ALA A 198 5.48 4.53 2.78
N GLY A 199 4.97 5.66 2.30
CA GLY A 199 3.83 5.77 1.39
C GLY A 199 4.24 6.13 -0.03
N ASP A 200 5.23 7.01 -0.19
CA ASP A 200 5.82 7.39 -1.47
C ASP A 200 7.29 7.79 -1.30
N ILE A 201 8.08 7.66 -2.36
CA ILE A 201 9.51 7.98 -2.38
C ILE A 201 9.90 8.75 -3.64
N SER A 202 10.90 9.64 -3.49
CA SER A 202 11.50 10.35 -4.61
C SER A 202 12.94 10.73 -4.28
N ALA A 203 13.84 10.73 -5.25
CA ALA A 203 15.25 11.09 -5.03
C ALA A 203 15.69 12.19 -5.99
N ALA A 204 16.48 13.14 -5.49
CA ALA A 204 17.16 14.17 -6.28
C ALA A 204 18.32 14.75 -5.45
N GLY A 205 19.39 15.18 -6.13
CA GLY A 205 20.52 15.87 -5.48
C GLY A 205 21.21 15.05 -4.38
N GLY A 206 21.30 13.74 -4.52
CA GLY A 206 21.92 12.85 -3.53
C GLY A 206 21.06 12.55 -2.30
N VAL A 207 19.80 12.99 -2.28
CA VAL A 207 18.92 12.82 -1.14
C VAL A 207 17.70 11.98 -1.53
N LEU A 208 17.43 10.92 -0.76
CA LEU A 208 16.20 10.14 -0.85
C LEU A 208 15.16 10.74 0.09
N TRP A 209 14.03 11.13 -0.45
CA TRP A 209 12.90 11.66 0.29
C TRP A 209 11.80 10.62 0.39
N VAL A 210 11.25 10.47 1.60
CA VAL A 210 10.19 9.50 1.91
C VAL A 210 9.07 10.22 2.64
N VAL A 211 7.83 10.08 2.15
CA VAL A 211 6.64 10.57 2.85
C VAL A 211 5.87 9.40 3.47
N ASP A 212 5.33 9.61 4.67
CA ASP A 212 4.50 8.60 5.34
C ASP A 212 3.19 8.35 4.61
N SER A 213 2.69 7.12 4.66
CA SER A 213 1.46 6.68 3.99
C SER A 213 0.19 7.38 4.50
N SER A 214 0.19 7.88 5.75
CA SER A 214 -0.99 8.45 6.40
C SER A 214 -0.69 9.60 7.37
N LEU A 215 0.54 9.67 7.90
CA LEU A 215 0.93 10.74 8.82
C LEU A 215 1.46 11.95 8.05
N PRO A 216 1.33 13.18 8.58
CA PRO A 216 1.96 14.38 8.02
C PRO A 216 3.47 14.41 8.34
N LEU A 217 4.17 13.34 7.96
CA LEU A 217 5.58 13.13 8.26
C LEU A 217 6.33 12.81 6.98
N THR A 218 7.45 13.47 6.77
CA THR A 218 8.41 13.14 5.73
C THR A 218 9.82 13.09 6.30
N VAL A 219 10.67 12.29 5.67
CA VAL A 219 12.08 12.22 6.03
C VAL A 219 12.94 12.36 4.80
N SER A 220 14.13 12.90 4.97
CA SER A 220 15.20 12.82 3.98
C SER A 220 16.32 11.92 4.49
N VAL A 221 16.91 11.15 3.58
CA VAL A 221 18.07 10.28 3.84
C VAL A 221 19.14 10.66 2.86
N ASP A 222 20.29 11.11 3.35
CA ASP A 222 21.43 11.43 2.50
C ASP A 222 22.31 10.20 2.18
N ALA A 223 23.37 10.41 1.42
CA ALA A 223 24.29 9.36 1.02
C ALA A 223 25.02 8.69 2.21
N ASP A 224 25.18 9.40 3.32
CA ASP A 224 25.79 8.89 4.56
C ASP A 224 24.76 8.22 5.48
N HIS A 225 23.52 8.04 4.99
CA HIS A 225 22.37 7.52 5.73
C HIS A 225 21.97 8.40 6.93
N THR A 226 22.34 9.69 6.91
CA THR A 226 21.82 10.64 7.91
C THR A 226 20.36 10.95 7.60
N VAL A 227 19.52 10.85 8.64
CA VAL A 227 18.07 11.01 8.49
C VAL A 227 17.62 12.33 9.14
N HIS A 228 16.93 13.16 8.37
CA HIS A 228 16.26 14.36 8.88
C HIS A 228 14.75 14.19 8.80
N GLU A 229 14.06 14.54 9.88
CA GLU A 229 12.61 14.39 10.02
C GLU A 229 11.92 15.74 9.89
N TYR A 230 10.83 15.78 9.13
CA TYR A 230 10.03 16.98 8.89
C TYR A 230 8.56 16.67 9.16
N VAL A 231 7.92 17.44 10.04
CA VAL A 231 6.49 17.35 10.30
C VAL A 231 5.77 18.38 9.46
N LEU A 232 4.89 17.91 8.56
CA LEU A 232 4.11 18.78 7.70
C LEU A 232 2.95 19.43 8.49
N PRO A 233 2.58 20.68 8.19
CA PRO A 233 1.38 21.32 8.75
C PRO A 233 0.11 20.78 8.07
N GLY A 234 -0.07 19.47 8.04
CA GLY A 234 -1.12 18.76 7.30
C GLY A 234 -1.94 17.81 8.18
N ALA A 235 -2.98 17.21 7.61
CA ALA A 235 -3.89 16.32 8.30
C ALA A 235 -3.34 14.88 8.41
N VAL A 236 -3.79 14.15 9.43
CA VAL A 236 -3.56 12.70 9.58
C VAL A 236 -4.55 11.91 8.72
N GLY A 237 -4.14 10.74 8.23
CA GLY A 237 -5.00 9.85 7.43
C GLY A 237 -5.08 10.25 5.95
N ILE A 238 -4.16 11.10 5.49
CA ILE A 238 -4.09 11.52 4.09
C ILE A 238 -2.91 10.85 3.41
N SER A 239 -3.18 10.16 2.30
CA SER A 239 -2.13 9.66 1.41
C SER A 239 -1.55 10.81 0.58
N ARG A 240 -0.21 10.88 0.51
CA ARG A 240 0.52 11.95 -0.19
C ARG A 240 1.49 11.36 -1.20
N ARG A 241 1.80 12.18 -2.20
CA ARG A 241 2.87 11.94 -3.17
C ARG A 241 4.00 12.92 -2.96
N ILE A 242 5.21 12.53 -3.37
CA ILE A 242 6.41 13.31 -3.19
C ILE A 242 7.18 13.44 -4.51
N TRP A 243 7.72 14.63 -4.76
CA TRP A 243 8.60 14.91 -5.88
C TRP A 243 9.85 15.62 -5.35
N ALA A 244 10.95 14.90 -5.33
CA ALA A 244 12.25 15.46 -4.93
C ALA A 244 12.75 16.47 -5.97
N THR A 245 13.47 17.46 -5.48
CA THR A 245 14.17 18.47 -6.24
C THR A 245 15.58 18.64 -5.68
N PRO A 246 16.52 19.25 -6.40
CA PRO A 246 17.88 19.45 -5.87
C PRO A 246 17.93 20.17 -4.52
N GLY A 247 17.01 21.08 -4.23
CA GLY A 247 16.97 21.89 -3.00
C GLY A 247 16.00 21.36 -1.92
N GLY A 248 15.27 20.25 -2.18
CA GLY A 248 14.27 19.76 -1.23
C GLY A 248 13.22 18.87 -1.89
N CYS A 249 11.95 19.03 -1.52
CA CYS A 249 10.87 18.28 -2.18
C CYS A 249 9.54 19.04 -2.18
N TRP A 250 8.68 18.66 -3.10
CA TRP A 250 7.26 18.99 -3.12
C TRP A 250 6.46 17.79 -2.62
N ILE A 251 5.44 18.03 -1.82
CA ILE A 251 4.57 16.97 -1.27
C ILE A 251 3.14 17.41 -1.48
N ALA A 252 2.30 16.53 -2.03
CA ALA A 252 0.91 16.84 -2.29
C ALA A 252 -0.03 15.69 -1.92
N GLY A 253 -1.21 16.04 -1.45
CA GLY A 253 -2.27 15.10 -1.08
C GLY A 253 -3.65 15.73 -1.12
N GLY A 254 -4.61 15.05 -0.48
CA GLY A 254 -5.96 15.57 -0.32
C GLY A 254 -6.07 16.82 0.56
N ASP A 255 -5.02 17.13 1.32
CA ASP A 255 -4.89 18.30 2.19
C ASP A 255 -4.01 19.42 1.59
N GLY A 256 -3.76 19.38 0.29
CA GLY A 256 -3.08 20.45 -0.43
C GLY A 256 -1.65 20.14 -0.83
N LEU A 257 -0.88 21.20 -1.05
CA LEU A 257 0.50 21.19 -1.52
C LEU A 257 1.44 21.78 -0.46
N PHE A 258 2.53 21.10 -0.23
CA PHE A 258 3.58 21.50 0.71
C PHE A 258 4.94 21.57 0.01
N ARG A 259 5.79 22.46 0.50
CA ARG A 259 7.21 22.55 0.12
C ARG A 259 8.08 22.29 1.36
N VAL A 260 9.06 21.42 1.21
CA VAL A 260 10.10 21.17 2.20
C VAL A 260 11.44 21.48 1.54
N ASP A 261 12.10 22.53 1.99
CA ASP A 261 13.47 22.84 1.62
C ASP A 261 14.41 22.17 2.64
N ALA A 262 15.57 21.67 2.21
CA ALA A 262 16.46 20.91 3.06
C ALA A 262 16.90 21.73 4.28
N GLY A 263 16.66 21.20 5.48
CA GLY A 263 16.98 21.86 6.76
C GLY A 263 16.01 22.97 7.19
N GLU A 264 14.95 23.24 6.42
CA GLU A 264 13.95 24.27 6.76
C GLU A 264 12.64 23.65 7.26
N THR A 265 11.83 24.47 7.93
CA THR A 265 10.47 24.07 8.34
C THR A 265 9.57 23.92 7.13
N PRO A 266 8.81 22.81 7.01
CA PRO A 266 7.87 22.62 5.93
C PRO A 266 6.85 23.76 5.81
N ARG A 267 6.58 24.19 4.58
CA ARG A 267 5.62 25.27 4.28
C ARG A 267 4.41 24.71 3.55
N HIS A 268 3.22 25.11 3.98
CA HIS A 268 2.00 24.92 3.22
C HIS A 268 1.94 25.95 2.08
N VAL A 269 1.65 25.52 0.87
CA VAL A 269 1.73 26.34 -0.36
C VAL A 269 0.35 26.56 -0.97
N ASP A 270 -0.51 25.52 -0.98
CA ASP A 270 -1.85 25.58 -1.59
C ASP A 270 -2.78 24.61 -0.88
N ASP A 271 -4.04 25.02 -0.63
CA ASP A 271 -5.07 24.18 0.01
C ASP A 271 -5.74 23.21 -0.98
N ILE A 272 -5.51 23.38 -2.28
CA ILE A 272 -6.23 22.63 -3.31
C ILE A 272 -5.59 21.25 -3.50
N PRO A 273 -6.39 20.15 -3.45
CA PRO A 273 -5.91 18.80 -3.69
C PRO A 273 -5.24 18.65 -5.07
N VAL A 274 -4.05 18.04 -5.09
CA VAL A 274 -3.30 17.75 -6.30
C VAL A 274 -3.47 16.28 -6.66
N LEU A 275 -3.93 15.98 -7.87
CA LEU A 275 -4.11 14.61 -8.37
C LEU A 275 -2.86 14.02 -9.00
N ALA A 276 -2.13 14.86 -9.74
CA ALA A 276 -0.94 14.45 -10.48
C ALA A 276 0.05 15.61 -10.56
N GLY A 277 1.31 15.30 -10.75
CA GLY A 277 2.37 16.29 -10.91
C GLY A 277 3.67 15.67 -11.39
N ALA A 278 4.61 16.53 -11.74
CA ALA A 278 6.00 16.17 -12.01
C ALA A 278 6.91 17.36 -11.66
N ALA A 279 8.13 17.09 -11.27
CA ALA A 279 9.13 18.11 -10.98
C ALA A 279 10.20 18.17 -12.08
N LEU A 280 10.55 19.40 -12.49
CA LEU A 280 11.67 19.70 -13.40
C LEU A 280 12.57 20.73 -12.71
N GLY A 281 13.78 20.34 -12.32
CA GLY A 281 14.59 21.14 -11.43
C GLY A 281 13.84 21.42 -10.12
N ASP A 282 13.73 22.68 -9.70
CA ASP A 282 12.97 23.07 -8.50
C ASP A 282 11.50 23.45 -8.80
N THR A 283 11.07 23.35 -10.05
CA THR A 283 9.70 23.68 -10.46
C THR A 283 8.82 22.42 -10.46
N LEU A 284 7.63 22.51 -9.82
CA LEU A 284 6.59 21.50 -9.87
C LEU A 284 5.45 21.95 -10.79
N LEU A 285 5.05 21.12 -11.73
CA LEU A 285 3.74 21.20 -12.34
C LEU A 285 2.74 20.42 -11.48
N SER A 286 1.74 21.10 -10.93
CA SER A 286 0.64 20.48 -10.20
C SER A 286 -0.65 20.50 -11.02
N CYS A 287 -1.32 19.35 -11.11
CA CYS A 287 -2.61 19.20 -11.76
C CYS A 287 -3.69 18.91 -10.71
N ARG A 288 -4.73 19.76 -10.63
CA ARG A 288 -5.76 19.74 -9.60
C ARG A 288 -6.90 18.81 -9.94
N ALA A 289 -7.63 18.36 -8.90
CA ALA A 289 -8.81 17.49 -9.05
C ALA A 289 -9.95 18.16 -9.83
N GLU A 290 -10.15 19.45 -9.62
CA GLU A 290 -11.25 20.24 -10.18
C GLU A 290 -10.90 20.91 -11.51
N GLY A 291 -9.76 20.53 -12.10
CA GLY A 291 -9.19 21.20 -13.27
C GLY A 291 -8.25 22.35 -12.85
N GLY A 292 -7.55 22.89 -13.86
CA GLY A 292 -6.50 23.87 -13.64
C GLY A 292 -5.14 23.26 -13.31
N TRP A 293 -4.11 23.86 -13.87
CA TRP A 293 -2.73 23.50 -13.65
C TRP A 293 -1.95 24.68 -13.12
N THR A 294 -0.95 24.42 -12.32
CA THR A 294 -0.11 25.47 -11.76
C THR A 294 1.36 25.04 -11.80
N LEU A 295 2.23 25.91 -12.27
CA LEU A 295 3.66 25.78 -12.08
C LEU A 295 4.04 26.49 -10.77
N HIS A 296 4.68 25.76 -9.89
CA HIS A 296 5.23 26.27 -8.63
C HIS A 296 6.74 26.25 -8.71
N GLY A 297 7.34 27.42 -8.69
CA GLY A 297 8.79 27.59 -8.72
C GLY A 297 9.40 27.92 -7.36
N PRO A 298 10.73 28.00 -7.28
CA PRO A 298 11.43 28.41 -6.06
C PRO A 298 11.02 29.85 -5.65
N GLY A 299 11.14 30.14 -4.36
CA GLY A 299 10.83 31.48 -3.81
C GLY A 299 9.34 31.85 -3.84
N GLY A 300 8.43 30.88 -4.06
CA GLY A 300 6.98 31.13 -4.10
C GLY A 300 6.47 31.63 -5.46
N HIS A 301 7.29 31.55 -6.51
CA HIS A 301 6.86 31.86 -7.88
C HIS A 301 5.74 30.88 -8.30
N ARG A 302 4.65 31.44 -8.85
CA ARG A 302 3.46 30.69 -9.25
C ARG A 302 2.94 31.19 -10.59
N ILE A 303 2.72 30.28 -11.52
CA ILE A 303 2.11 30.54 -12.81
C ILE A 303 0.88 29.66 -12.97
N GLU A 304 -0.29 30.27 -13.08
CA GLU A 304 -1.51 29.54 -13.46
C GLU A 304 -1.45 29.22 -14.95
N VAL A 305 -1.69 27.96 -15.29
CA VAL A 305 -1.66 27.47 -16.68
C VAL A 305 -3.10 27.25 -17.13
N ASN A 306 -3.45 27.79 -18.27
CA ASN A 306 -4.79 27.65 -18.85
C ASN A 306 -4.97 26.24 -19.46
N ALA A 307 -5.21 25.26 -18.58
CA ALA A 307 -5.31 23.84 -18.95
C ALA A 307 -6.51 23.58 -19.87
N PRO A 308 -6.40 22.68 -20.85
CA PRO A 308 -7.55 22.21 -21.61
C PRO A 308 -8.47 21.36 -20.73
N ASP A 309 -9.76 21.34 -21.05
CA ASP A 309 -10.75 20.49 -20.39
C ASP A 309 -10.36 19.01 -20.51
N GLY A 310 -10.57 18.28 -19.43
CA GLY A 310 -10.35 16.84 -19.37
C GLY A 310 -9.70 16.38 -18.06
N TYR A 311 -9.52 15.07 -17.96
CA TYR A 311 -8.91 14.43 -16.81
C TYR A 311 -7.43 14.10 -17.08
N VAL A 312 -6.55 14.50 -16.17
CA VAL A 312 -5.11 14.20 -16.27
C VAL A 312 -4.88 12.71 -16.00
N ALA A 313 -4.37 12.01 -16.99
CA ALA A 313 -4.06 10.59 -16.88
C ALA A 313 -2.61 10.33 -16.45
N SER A 314 -1.67 11.17 -16.92
CA SER A 314 -0.25 11.04 -16.62
C SER A 314 0.46 12.37 -16.86
N VAL A 315 1.52 12.61 -16.11
CA VAL A 315 2.45 13.73 -16.30
C VAL A 315 3.86 13.16 -16.39
N ALA A 316 4.64 13.61 -17.34
CA ALA A 316 6.06 13.32 -17.47
C ALA A 316 6.85 14.60 -17.76
N VAL A 317 8.17 14.49 -17.63
CA VAL A 317 9.11 15.57 -17.96
C VAL A 317 9.90 15.17 -19.20
N ASP A 318 10.11 16.09 -20.08
CA ASP A 318 11.08 15.99 -21.18
C ASP A 318 12.09 17.15 -21.17
N ALA A 319 12.88 17.28 -22.23
CA ALA A 319 13.90 18.33 -22.30
C ALA A 319 13.30 19.75 -22.35
N ASP A 320 12.06 19.89 -22.85
CA ASP A 320 11.41 21.16 -23.14
C ASP A 320 10.34 21.56 -22.09
N GLY A 321 10.12 20.74 -21.08
CA GLY A 321 9.15 21.01 -20.02
C GLY A 321 8.39 19.79 -19.55
N PHE A 322 7.09 19.96 -19.34
CA PHE A 322 6.20 18.91 -18.87
C PHE A 322 5.27 18.45 -19.98
N VAL A 323 5.08 17.17 -20.14
CA VAL A 323 4.09 16.62 -21.06
C VAL A 323 2.98 15.94 -20.26
N VAL A 324 1.75 16.32 -20.53
CA VAL A 324 0.55 15.87 -19.83
C VAL A 324 -0.36 15.13 -20.81
N ALA A 325 -0.75 13.91 -20.43
CA ALA A 325 -1.79 13.17 -21.14
C ALA A 325 -3.16 13.51 -20.54
N VAL A 326 -4.02 14.14 -21.33
CA VAL A 326 -5.36 14.61 -20.93
C VAL A 326 -6.42 13.78 -21.63
N ARG A 327 -7.27 13.10 -20.86
CA ARG A 327 -8.41 12.35 -21.36
C ARG A 327 -9.64 13.24 -21.51
N GLY A 328 -10.26 13.20 -22.67
CA GLY A 328 -11.57 13.80 -22.93
C GLY A 328 -12.74 12.87 -22.60
N GLY A 329 -13.97 13.38 -22.70
CA GLY A 329 -15.20 12.63 -22.38
C GLY A 329 -15.54 11.48 -23.35
N ASP A 330 -15.14 11.55 -24.61
CA ASP A 330 -15.63 10.68 -25.70
C ASP A 330 -14.60 9.64 -26.16
N SER A 331 -13.97 8.92 -25.23
CA SER A 331 -12.91 7.96 -25.58
C SER A 331 -11.81 8.60 -26.43
N THR A 332 -11.47 9.83 -26.10
CA THR A 332 -10.38 10.58 -26.72
C THR A 332 -9.37 11.05 -25.68
N PHE A 333 -8.17 11.33 -26.12
CA PHE A 333 -7.14 11.99 -25.32
C PHE A 333 -6.33 12.93 -26.21
N ARG A 334 -5.56 13.78 -25.57
CA ARG A 334 -4.53 14.61 -26.21
C ARG A 334 -3.31 14.72 -25.33
N LEU A 335 -2.18 15.01 -25.94
CA LEU A 335 -0.97 15.39 -25.25
C LEU A 335 -0.86 16.91 -25.21
N VAL A 336 -0.38 17.44 -24.10
CA VAL A 336 -0.19 18.88 -23.91
C VAL A 336 1.18 19.10 -23.31
N ARG A 337 2.00 19.92 -23.95
CA ARG A 337 3.28 20.35 -23.36
C ARG A 337 3.07 21.67 -22.63
N VAL A 338 3.55 21.71 -21.39
CA VAL A 338 3.61 22.90 -20.55
C VAL A 338 5.06 23.34 -20.49
N HIS A 339 5.36 24.47 -21.06
CA HIS A 339 6.69 25.06 -21.01
C HIS A 339 6.97 25.72 -19.64
N PRO A 340 8.23 25.84 -19.21
CA PRO A 340 8.57 26.38 -17.88
C PRO A 340 8.00 27.79 -17.62
N GLU A 341 7.78 28.59 -18.66
CA GLU A 341 7.15 29.90 -18.60
C GLU A 341 5.61 29.89 -18.60
N GLY A 342 4.99 28.70 -18.58
CA GLY A 342 3.53 28.53 -18.56
C GLY A 342 2.84 28.50 -19.92
N ALA A 343 3.58 28.67 -21.02
CA ALA A 343 3.03 28.52 -22.37
C ALA A 343 2.62 27.06 -22.64
N LEU A 344 1.61 26.89 -23.51
CA LEU A 344 1.10 25.59 -23.89
C LEU A 344 1.32 25.28 -25.36
N THR A 345 1.74 24.05 -25.64
CA THR A 345 1.61 23.42 -26.97
C THR A 345 0.61 22.28 -26.84
N VAL A 346 -0.46 22.29 -27.63
CA VAL A 346 -1.54 21.31 -27.59
C VAL A 346 -1.47 20.41 -28.81
N GLY A 347 -1.31 19.12 -28.58
CA GLY A 347 -1.27 18.14 -29.66
C GLY A 347 -2.67 17.77 -30.21
N PRO A 348 -2.72 16.92 -31.22
CA PRO A 348 -3.96 16.49 -31.84
C PRO A 348 -4.82 15.65 -30.87
N VAL A 349 -6.13 15.60 -31.14
CA VAL A 349 -7.06 14.70 -30.45
C VAL A 349 -6.89 13.29 -31.02
N LEU A 350 -6.63 12.34 -30.15
CA LEU A 350 -6.37 10.95 -30.48
C LEU A 350 -7.44 10.03 -29.87
N PRO A 351 -7.88 8.98 -30.56
CA PRO A 351 -8.85 8.04 -30.01
C PRO A 351 -8.19 7.03 -29.06
N HIS A 352 -8.97 6.51 -28.09
CA HIS A 352 -8.57 5.36 -27.29
C HIS A 352 -9.76 4.42 -27.03
N THR A 353 -9.49 3.16 -26.67
CA THR A 353 -10.53 2.21 -26.27
C THR A 353 -10.75 2.26 -24.75
N ARG A 354 -11.93 1.82 -24.26
CA ARG A 354 -12.21 1.73 -22.81
C ARG A 354 -11.20 0.88 -22.06
N ARG A 355 -10.68 -0.19 -22.66
CA ARG A 355 -9.63 -1.04 -22.05
C ARG A 355 -8.31 -0.31 -21.88
N GLN A 356 -8.00 0.63 -22.75
CA GLN A 356 -6.77 1.43 -22.71
C GLN A 356 -6.82 2.55 -21.67
N GLN A 357 -8.02 3.00 -21.25
CA GLN A 357 -8.18 4.12 -20.31
C GLN A 357 -7.45 3.96 -18.99
N HIS A 358 -7.43 2.75 -18.44
CA HIS A 358 -6.87 2.47 -17.12
C HIS A 358 -5.36 2.24 -17.11
N ARG A 359 -4.73 2.22 -18.29
CA ARG A 359 -3.31 1.88 -18.48
C ARG A 359 -2.63 2.88 -19.40
N MET A 360 -2.84 4.17 -19.14
CA MET A 360 -2.19 5.24 -19.87
C MET A 360 -1.14 5.89 -18.99
N PHE A 361 0.12 5.90 -19.43
CA PHE A 361 1.17 6.68 -18.78
C PHE A 361 2.20 7.17 -19.81
N LEU A 362 2.88 8.26 -19.46
CA LEU A 362 3.99 8.84 -20.20
C LEU A 362 5.31 8.44 -19.54
N GLY A 363 6.30 8.09 -20.33
CA GLY A 363 7.63 7.77 -19.82
C GLY A 363 8.59 7.27 -20.90
N GLY A 364 9.81 6.95 -20.50
CA GLY A 364 10.88 6.49 -21.40
C GLY A 364 11.75 7.63 -21.93
N THR A 365 12.89 7.25 -22.52
CA THR A 365 13.81 8.18 -23.18
C THR A 365 14.21 7.55 -24.52
N PRO A 366 13.73 8.07 -25.67
CA PRO A 366 12.83 9.24 -25.81
C PRO A 366 11.44 9.02 -25.19
N LEU A 367 10.73 10.12 -24.91
CA LEU A 367 9.40 10.09 -24.32
C LEU A 367 8.44 9.24 -25.17
N ARG A 368 7.70 8.36 -24.51
CA ARG A 368 6.66 7.52 -25.12
C ARG A 368 5.36 7.61 -24.36
N LEU A 369 4.28 7.44 -25.10
CA LEU A 369 2.97 7.17 -24.53
C LEU A 369 2.76 5.63 -24.47
N PHE A 370 2.54 5.13 -23.28
CA PHE A 370 2.12 3.76 -23.04
C PHE A 370 0.60 3.73 -22.93
N LEU A 371 -0.04 2.93 -23.79
CA LEU A 371 -1.48 2.86 -23.92
C LEU A 371 -1.94 1.39 -23.99
N GLY A 372 -2.33 0.82 -22.87
CA GLY A 372 -2.65 -0.60 -22.77
C GLY A 372 -1.45 -1.49 -23.09
N GLU A 373 -1.51 -2.20 -24.22
CA GLU A 373 -0.48 -3.12 -24.70
C GLU A 373 0.45 -2.48 -25.76
N HIS A 374 0.47 -1.15 -25.88
CA HIS A 374 1.25 -0.46 -26.89
C HIS A 374 2.08 0.67 -26.27
N ALA A 375 3.28 0.89 -26.80
CA ALA A 375 4.13 2.02 -26.52
C ALA A 375 4.44 2.75 -27.83
N ALA A 376 4.08 4.03 -27.93
CA ALA A 376 4.32 4.86 -29.10
C ALA A 376 5.25 6.04 -28.75
N PRO A 377 6.29 6.33 -29.56
CA PRO A 377 7.08 7.54 -29.35
C PRO A 377 6.22 8.80 -29.45
N VAL A 378 6.51 9.78 -28.61
CA VAL A 378 5.91 11.10 -28.66
C VAL A 378 6.85 12.02 -29.43
N HIS A 379 6.37 12.61 -30.52
CA HIS A 379 7.14 13.56 -31.33
C HIS A 379 7.08 14.98 -30.72
N GLU A 380 7.93 15.88 -31.18
CA GLU A 380 7.98 17.29 -30.72
C GLU A 380 6.64 18.00 -30.88
N ASP A 381 5.90 17.72 -31.96
CA ASP A 381 4.58 18.24 -32.23
C ASP A 381 3.44 17.54 -31.48
N LEU A 382 3.79 16.62 -30.52
CA LEU A 382 2.88 15.83 -29.71
C LEU A 382 2.02 14.83 -30.51
N THR A 383 2.40 14.52 -31.73
CA THR A 383 1.88 13.36 -32.47
C THR A 383 2.54 12.07 -31.97
N LEU A 384 1.92 10.95 -32.27
CA LEU A 384 2.47 9.64 -31.90
C LEU A 384 3.12 8.98 -33.11
N GLY A 385 4.30 8.42 -32.89
CA GLY A 385 4.98 7.58 -33.87
C GLY A 385 4.38 6.17 -33.96
N GLU A 386 5.08 5.28 -34.68
CA GLU A 386 4.65 3.90 -34.84
C GLU A 386 4.65 3.15 -33.51
N PRO A 387 3.51 2.53 -33.11
CA PRO A 387 3.41 1.83 -31.84
C PRO A 387 4.13 0.50 -31.84
N ARG A 388 4.89 0.23 -30.81
CA ARG A 388 5.43 -1.10 -30.50
C ARG A 388 4.46 -1.84 -29.58
N THR A 389 4.16 -3.09 -29.91
CA THR A 389 3.32 -3.96 -29.06
C THR A 389 4.15 -4.44 -27.86
N LEU A 390 3.56 -4.32 -26.69
CA LEU A 390 4.07 -4.80 -25.41
C LEU A 390 3.39 -6.12 -25.05
N PRO A 391 3.99 -6.99 -24.23
CA PRO A 391 3.33 -8.18 -23.73
C PRO A 391 2.06 -7.89 -22.94
N LYS A 392 1.19 -8.89 -22.86
CA LYS A 392 -0.09 -8.81 -22.13
C LYS A 392 0.14 -8.97 -20.62
N GLY A 393 -0.81 -8.46 -19.83
CA GLY A 393 -0.87 -8.74 -18.40
C GLY A 393 -0.36 -7.62 -17.49
N LEU A 394 0.11 -6.49 -18.02
CA LEU A 394 0.63 -5.38 -17.23
C LEU A 394 -0.42 -4.82 -16.25
N MET A 395 -0.09 -4.79 -14.96
CA MET A 395 -0.96 -4.26 -13.91
C MET A 395 -0.73 -2.79 -13.62
N SER A 396 0.53 -2.39 -13.46
CA SER A 396 0.92 -0.99 -13.32
C SER A 396 2.25 -0.74 -14.01
N ALA A 397 2.55 0.52 -14.24
CA ALA A 397 3.75 0.94 -14.94
C ALA A 397 4.11 2.38 -14.56
N GLY A 398 5.37 2.75 -14.75
CA GLY A 398 5.89 4.09 -14.55
C GLY A 398 7.27 4.27 -15.14
N GLN A 399 7.79 5.49 -15.02
CA GLN A 399 9.16 5.82 -15.37
C GLN A 399 10.00 6.05 -14.13
N VAL A 400 11.27 5.66 -14.19
CA VAL A 400 12.28 5.97 -13.19
C VAL A 400 13.63 6.21 -13.88
N GLY A 401 14.08 7.46 -13.90
CA GLY A 401 15.29 7.83 -14.64
C GLY A 401 15.24 7.38 -16.12
N PRO A 402 16.28 6.66 -16.59
CA PRO A 402 16.32 6.15 -17.96
C PRO A 402 15.47 4.89 -18.17
N PHE A 403 14.84 4.36 -17.12
CA PHE A 403 14.11 3.09 -17.17
C PHE A 403 12.60 3.29 -17.20
N VAL A 404 11.92 2.31 -17.75
CA VAL A 404 10.48 2.11 -17.60
C VAL A 404 10.26 0.85 -16.77
N TRP A 405 9.37 0.88 -15.79
CA TRP A 405 9.07 -0.28 -14.98
C TRP A 405 7.63 -0.72 -15.13
N PHE A 406 7.41 -2.01 -14.92
CA PHE A 406 6.09 -2.64 -14.94
C PHE A 406 5.96 -3.60 -13.77
N THR A 407 4.71 -3.77 -13.31
CA THR A 407 4.34 -4.93 -12.50
C THR A 407 3.44 -5.83 -13.31
N ASP A 408 3.63 -7.13 -13.20
CA ASP A 408 2.86 -8.16 -13.89
C ASP A 408 2.41 -9.23 -12.89
N HIS A 409 1.39 -9.99 -13.27
CA HIS A 409 1.02 -11.18 -12.53
C HIS A 409 2.19 -12.16 -12.48
N PRO A 410 2.34 -12.92 -11.37
CA PRO A 410 3.30 -14.01 -11.34
C PRO A 410 2.99 -14.97 -12.50
N PRO A 411 4.01 -15.56 -13.11
CA PRO A 411 3.81 -16.53 -14.16
C PRO A 411 2.99 -17.71 -13.62
N ASP A 412 2.07 -18.20 -14.45
CA ASP A 412 1.20 -19.34 -14.22
C ASP A 412 1.98 -20.64 -14.01
N GLY A 413 2.65 -20.86 -12.90
CA GLY A 413 3.38 -22.08 -12.56
C GLY A 413 4.37 -22.63 -13.61
N THR A 414 4.41 -22.08 -14.82
CA THR A 414 5.29 -22.49 -15.92
C THR A 414 6.63 -21.79 -15.93
N GLY A 415 6.86 -20.84 -15.00
CA GLY A 415 8.10 -20.06 -14.93
C GLY A 415 8.28 -19.06 -16.08
N ARG A 416 7.23 -18.82 -16.86
CA ARG A 416 7.28 -17.83 -17.93
C ARG A 416 6.46 -16.62 -17.52
N SER A 417 7.13 -15.51 -17.17
CA SER A 417 6.48 -14.21 -17.33
C SER A 417 6.20 -14.01 -18.81
N GLY A 418 5.17 -13.29 -19.18
CA GLY A 418 4.92 -12.94 -20.59
C GLY A 418 6.11 -12.20 -21.22
N TRP A 419 7.07 -11.72 -20.41
CA TRP A 419 8.19 -10.89 -20.83
C TRP A 419 9.54 -11.56 -20.80
N TRP A 420 9.81 -12.39 -19.81
CA TRP A 420 11.19 -12.80 -19.52
C TRP A 420 11.25 -14.19 -18.90
N PRO A 421 12.07 -15.09 -19.45
CA PRO A 421 12.41 -16.29 -18.72
C PRO A 421 13.23 -15.86 -17.49
N LEU A 422 12.69 -16.09 -16.29
CA LEU A 422 13.42 -15.84 -15.06
C LEU A 422 14.75 -16.58 -15.09
N PRO A 423 15.87 -15.93 -14.75
CA PRO A 423 17.15 -16.58 -14.74
C PRO A 423 17.16 -17.67 -13.65
N GLY A 424 17.34 -18.93 -14.07
CA GLY A 424 17.46 -20.09 -13.17
C GLY A 424 16.16 -20.75 -12.77
N PRO A 425 16.23 -21.88 -12.07
CA PRO A 425 15.05 -22.57 -11.52
C PRO A 425 14.55 -21.80 -10.31
N VAL A 426 13.61 -20.91 -10.51
CA VAL A 426 12.88 -20.29 -9.41
C VAL A 426 11.83 -21.31 -8.97
N THR A 427 12.05 -21.96 -7.85
CA THR A 427 11.02 -22.69 -7.14
C THR A 427 10.06 -21.67 -6.55
N TYR A 428 8.95 -21.43 -7.25
CA TYR A 428 7.86 -20.65 -6.71
C TYR A 428 7.24 -21.43 -5.58
N ASP A 429 7.35 -20.88 -4.38
CA ASP A 429 6.44 -21.26 -3.32
C ASP A 429 5.05 -20.73 -3.72
N ARG A 430 4.16 -21.62 -4.19
CA ARG A 430 2.79 -21.29 -4.62
C ARG A 430 1.99 -20.58 -3.53
N ALA A 431 2.37 -20.74 -2.26
CA ALA A 431 1.77 -20.05 -1.12
C ALA A 431 2.11 -18.55 -1.05
N ARG A 432 3.02 -18.05 -1.88
CA ARG A 432 3.39 -16.64 -1.89
C ARG A 432 2.95 -16.00 -3.19
N GLN A 433 1.79 -15.36 -3.18
CA GLN A 433 1.41 -14.45 -4.26
C GLN A 433 2.36 -13.25 -4.24
N PHE A 434 3.13 -13.06 -5.29
CA PHE A 434 3.97 -11.89 -5.50
C PHE A 434 3.68 -11.33 -6.90
N TRP A 435 4.07 -10.08 -7.11
CA TRP A 435 4.06 -9.42 -8.41
C TRP A 435 5.46 -9.47 -8.98
N LEU A 436 5.58 -9.64 -10.28
CA LEU A 436 6.87 -9.53 -10.94
C LEU A 436 7.10 -8.05 -11.31
N PHE A 437 8.08 -7.43 -10.67
CA PHE A 437 8.54 -6.10 -11.04
C PHE A 437 9.63 -6.24 -12.11
N THR A 438 9.44 -5.59 -13.25
CA THR A 438 10.39 -5.63 -14.37
C THR A 438 10.82 -4.22 -14.73
N LEU A 439 12.13 -4.00 -14.79
CA LEU A 439 12.73 -2.80 -15.38
C LEU A 439 13.07 -3.06 -16.84
N LEU A 440 12.67 -2.13 -17.69
CA LEU A 440 13.07 -2.07 -19.09
C LEU A 440 13.99 -0.88 -19.30
N ASP A 441 14.95 -1.03 -20.18
CA ASP A 441 15.66 0.11 -20.75
C ASP A 441 14.67 1.05 -21.48
N GLY A 442 14.66 2.31 -21.13
CA GLY A 442 13.67 3.27 -21.64
C GLY A 442 13.80 3.57 -23.13
N GLN A 443 14.97 3.28 -23.74
CA GLN A 443 15.22 3.47 -25.15
C GLN A 443 14.83 2.26 -25.99
N SER A 444 15.37 1.09 -25.64
CA SER A 444 15.15 -0.15 -26.38
C SER A 444 13.88 -0.88 -26.00
N LEU A 445 13.33 -0.62 -24.81
CA LEU A 445 12.27 -1.37 -24.16
C LEU A 445 12.63 -2.86 -23.95
N GLU A 446 13.91 -3.17 -23.88
CA GLU A 446 14.39 -4.50 -23.54
C GLU A 446 14.49 -4.66 -22.02
N PRO A 447 14.18 -5.85 -21.49
CA PRO A 447 14.27 -6.10 -20.05
C PRO A 447 15.72 -5.97 -19.55
N VAL A 448 15.90 -5.19 -18.47
CA VAL A 448 17.17 -5.05 -17.75
C VAL A 448 17.21 -6.02 -16.58
N THR A 449 16.15 -6.05 -15.78
CA THR A 449 16.03 -6.95 -14.63
C THR A 449 14.58 -7.22 -14.28
N SER A 450 14.33 -8.35 -13.62
CA SER A 450 13.01 -8.69 -13.06
C SER A 450 13.19 -9.27 -11.66
N THR A 451 12.30 -8.88 -10.73
CA THR A 451 12.36 -9.33 -9.35
C THR A 451 10.94 -9.45 -8.76
N PRO A 452 10.68 -10.45 -7.90
CA PRO A 452 9.40 -10.54 -7.21
C PRO A 452 9.25 -9.45 -6.17
N ILE A 453 8.08 -8.83 -6.09
CA ILE A 453 7.71 -7.84 -5.07
C ILE A 453 6.30 -8.10 -4.53
N PHE A 454 6.01 -7.63 -3.31
CA PHE A 454 4.70 -7.76 -2.69
C PHE A 454 3.86 -6.46 -2.80
N ALA A 455 3.95 -5.78 -3.94
CA ALA A 455 3.20 -4.57 -4.20
C ALA A 455 2.71 -4.53 -5.66
N THR A 456 1.45 -4.18 -5.87
CA THR A 456 0.87 -4.06 -7.22
C THR A 456 1.24 -2.76 -7.90
N ARG A 457 1.41 -1.69 -7.13
CA ARG A 457 1.70 -0.32 -7.60
C ARG A 457 2.76 0.31 -6.69
N PRO A 458 3.98 -0.22 -6.70
CA PRO A 458 5.02 0.29 -5.82
C PRO A 458 5.38 1.72 -6.20
N PRO A 459 5.59 2.61 -5.24
CA PRO A 459 6.38 3.82 -5.47
C PRO A 459 7.81 3.43 -5.82
N VAL A 460 8.36 4.10 -6.84
CA VAL A 460 9.69 3.80 -7.40
C VAL A 460 10.45 5.09 -7.64
N THR A 461 11.71 5.13 -7.28
CA THR A 461 12.62 6.23 -7.58
C THR A 461 14.02 5.71 -7.94
N ILE A 462 14.87 6.58 -8.46
CA ILE A 462 16.28 6.30 -8.75
C ILE A 462 17.14 7.37 -8.07
N ASP A 463 18.23 6.96 -7.45
CA ASP A 463 19.18 7.90 -6.86
C ASP A 463 20.26 8.34 -7.87
N GLU A 464 21.15 9.21 -7.45
CA GLU A 464 22.24 9.73 -8.29
C GLU A 464 23.31 8.68 -8.66
N HIS A 465 23.35 7.57 -7.92
CA HIS A 465 24.24 6.44 -8.20
C HIS A 465 23.61 5.44 -9.19
N GLY A 466 22.39 5.69 -9.63
CA GLY A 466 21.64 4.82 -10.54
C GLY A 466 20.94 3.65 -9.82
N THR A 467 20.91 3.62 -8.49
CA THR A 467 20.18 2.60 -7.74
C THR A 467 18.70 2.86 -7.79
N VAL A 468 17.93 1.90 -8.26
CA VAL A 468 16.47 1.95 -8.28
C VAL A 468 15.93 1.47 -6.94
N TRP A 469 15.21 2.33 -6.25
CA TRP A 469 14.55 2.05 -4.98
C TRP A 469 13.06 1.81 -5.16
N VAL A 470 12.51 0.85 -4.43
CA VAL A 470 11.08 0.50 -4.46
C VAL A 470 10.53 0.35 -3.05
N ILE A 471 9.29 0.79 -2.84
CA ILE A 471 8.54 0.48 -1.62
C ILE A 471 7.73 -0.81 -1.87
N ALA A 472 8.16 -1.90 -1.22
CA ALA A 472 7.49 -3.19 -1.27
C ALA A 472 7.84 -3.98 0.00
N ASP A 473 6.98 -3.94 1.02
CA ASP A 473 7.27 -4.45 2.38
C ASP A 473 8.54 -3.82 3.02
N GLY A 474 8.77 -2.53 2.78
CA GLY A 474 9.95 -1.77 3.16
C GLY A 474 10.54 -1.04 1.95
N ILE A 475 11.59 -0.25 2.17
CA ILE A 475 12.31 0.46 1.10
C ILE A 475 13.50 -0.40 0.69
N ARG A 476 13.50 -0.86 -0.56
CA ARG A 476 14.49 -1.81 -1.07
C ARG A 476 15.09 -1.34 -2.38
N PRO A 477 16.40 -1.54 -2.59
CA PRO A 477 17.01 -1.39 -3.90
C PRO A 477 16.66 -2.58 -4.80
N ILE A 478 16.54 -2.33 -6.10
CA ILE A 478 16.36 -3.38 -7.10
C ILE A 478 17.75 -3.88 -7.52
N PRO A 479 18.06 -5.16 -7.33
CA PRO A 479 19.36 -5.71 -7.71
C PRO A 479 19.49 -5.89 -9.23
N ASP A 480 20.70 -5.68 -9.72
CA ASP A 480 21.01 -5.82 -11.16
C ASP A 480 20.85 -7.24 -11.71
N THR A 481 21.07 -8.27 -10.89
CA THR A 481 21.23 -9.64 -11.41
C THR A 481 20.74 -10.78 -10.53
N THR A 482 20.27 -10.56 -9.30
CA THR A 482 19.91 -11.65 -8.40
C THR A 482 18.56 -11.46 -7.74
N MET A 483 17.84 -12.56 -7.51
CA MET A 483 16.57 -12.61 -6.74
C MET A 483 16.78 -12.39 -5.22
N GLN A 484 18.00 -12.12 -4.77
CA GLN A 484 18.31 -11.82 -3.38
C GLN A 484 18.19 -10.32 -3.16
N TRP A 485 17.35 -9.95 -2.21
CA TRP A 485 17.24 -8.57 -1.78
C TRP A 485 18.53 -8.17 -1.04
N PRO A 486 19.25 -7.16 -1.53
CA PRO A 486 20.29 -6.53 -0.72
C PRO A 486 19.66 -5.84 0.50
N ASN A 487 20.46 -5.31 1.37
CA ASN A 487 20.02 -4.73 2.65
C ASN A 487 18.84 -3.76 2.46
N GLU A 488 17.78 -4.03 3.22
CA GLU A 488 16.63 -3.14 3.31
C GLU A 488 17.02 -1.85 4.03
N LEU A 489 16.59 -0.70 3.52
CA LEU A 489 16.77 0.57 4.20
C LEU A 489 15.67 0.71 5.27
N ASP A 490 16.01 0.41 6.50
CA ASP A 490 15.11 0.57 7.65
C ASP A 490 15.16 2.02 8.16
N ILE A 491 14.31 2.87 7.59
CA ILE A 491 14.19 4.28 7.97
C ILE A 491 13.80 4.42 9.46
N ALA A 492 12.99 3.50 10.00
CA ALA A 492 12.58 3.59 11.39
C ALA A 492 13.78 3.37 12.32
N ALA A 493 14.63 2.38 12.04
CA ALA A 493 15.86 2.16 12.80
C ALA A 493 16.84 3.34 12.68
N LEU A 494 16.98 3.91 11.49
CA LEU A 494 17.84 5.10 11.28
C LEU A 494 17.32 6.32 12.06
N LEU A 495 16.00 6.54 12.06
CA LEU A 495 15.39 7.63 12.85
C LEU A 495 15.57 7.44 14.36
N ASP A 496 15.47 6.22 14.85
CA ASP A 496 15.66 5.94 16.28
C ASP A 496 17.11 6.20 16.70
N VAL A 497 18.09 5.88 15.87
CA VAL A 497 19.50 6.24 16.10
C VAL A 497 19.69 7.75 16.12
N ALA A 498 19.14 8.47 15.14
CA ALA A 498 19.26 9.93 15.09
C ALA A 498 18.60 10.62 16.29
N ARG A 499 17.47 10.13 16.77
CA ARG A 499 16.74 10.66 17.94
C ARG A 499 17.52 10.44 19.24
N ASN A 500 18.16 9.28 19.41
CA ASN A 500 18.95 8.97 20.60
C ASN A 500 20.22 9.83 20.70
N HIS A 501 20.88 10.13 19.58
CA HIS A 501 22.04 11.03 19.56
C HIS A 501 21.71 12.48 19.91
N THR A 502 20.50 12.96 19.61
CA THR A 502 20.06 14.32 19.96
C THR A 502 19.74 14.48 21.45
N THR A 503 19.33 13.41 22.13
CA THR A 503 19.04 13.42 23.57
C THR A 503 20.33 13.41 24.40
N ASP A 504 21.34 12.66 23.99
CA ASP A 504 22.65 12.60 24.68
C ASP A 504 23.47 13.90 24.53
N SER A 505 23.17 14.73 23.53
CA SER A 505 23.85 16.01 23.29
C SER A 505 23.18 17.19 24.03
N ALA A 506 22.03 16.95 24.67
CA ALA A 506 21.27 17.99 25.40
C ALA A 506 21.39 17.86 26.92
N GLU A 507 22.12 16.85 27.45
CA GLU A 507 22.59 16.75 28.82
C GLU A 507 24.06 17.27 28.96
#